data_87e65c5191d583d3726e4e82dc15b041
#
_entry.id   87e65c5191d583d3726e4e82dc15b041
#
_cell.length_a   1.000
_cell.length_b   1.000
_cell.length_c   1.000
_cell.angle_alpha   90.00
_cell.angle_beta   90.00
_cell.angle_gamma   90.00
#
_symmetry.space_group_name_H-M   'P 1'
#
loop_
_entity.id
_entity.type
_entity.pdbx_description
1 polymer ?
#
loop_
_entity_poly.entity_id
_entity_poly.type
_entity_poly.pdbx_seq_one_letter_code
_entity_poly.pdbx_strand_id
1 'polypeptide(L)'
;PSGIASFDDKDHIDITNSKYFLNASKRENFQRNYIQEGLKDADPDDIVMISDLDEIPNLEQNNFSDISNKLIFFKQKLFYYKFNLKLDSFEWFGTKACRKDNLLSPQWLRNIKDKKYPFWRLDTLFSKTKYQDIHFVTNGGWHFSYLKTAKNIEKKLTSYLHHREYDLEPIGEKGIQKMITNKKPVYNLNVDSKKNKFDGGEELQVASTDELPNYIKSNLDKYKDWLE
;
A
#
# COMPACT_ATOMS: atom_id res chain seq x y z
N PRO A 1 4.27 -1.40 21.77
CA PRO A 1 5.66 -1.39 21.33
C PRO A 1 6.55 -0.67 22.36
N SER A 2 7.78 -1.16 22.54
CA SER A 2 8.77 -0.51 23.37
C SER A 2 9.41 0.71 22.69
N GLY A 3 9.98 1.64 23.47
CA GLY A 3 10.75 2.76 22.95
C GLY A 3 9.89 3.84 22.25
N ILE A 4 8.64 4.00 22.64
CA ILE A 4 7.82 5.15 22.23
C ILE A 4 8.44 6.40 22.85
N ALA A 5 8.70 7.42 22.03
CA ALA A 5 9.24 8.70 22.49
C ALA A 5 8.16 9.48 23.26
N SER A 6 8.54 10.01 24.42
CA SER A 6 7.69 10.95 25.18
C SER A 6 7.80 12.35 24.59
N PHE A 7 6.71 13.11 24.70
CA PHE A 7 6.69 14.51 24.32
C PHE A 7 7.08 15.39 25.50
N ASP A 8 7.79 16.49 25.22
CA ASP A 8 8.14 17.54 26.19
C ASP A 8 7.56 18.86 25.68
N ASP A 9 6.96 19.65 26.56
CA ASP A 9 6.39 20.97 26.20
C ASP A 9 7.48 21.96 25.68
N LYS A 10 8.74 21.65 25.93
CA LYS A 10 9.91 22.41 25.44
C LYS A 10 10.42 21.94 24.07
N ASP A 11 9.86 20.85 23.52
CA ASP A 11 10.27 20.37 22.21
C ASP A 11 9.99 21.43 21.14
N HIS A 12 10.99 21.72 20.32
CA HIS A 12 10.76 22.46 19.09
C HIS A 12 9.79 21.69 18.17
N ILE A 13 9.01 22.42 17.37
CA ILE A 13 7.98 21.84 16.50
C ILE A 13 8.51 20.70 15.61
N ASP A 14 9.74 20.82 15.09
CA ASP A 14 10.36 19.77 14.26
C ASP A 14 10.66 18.50 15.05
N ILE A 15 11.09 18.65 16.31
CA ILE A 15 11.33 17.53 17.23
C ILE A 15 10.01 16.84 17.54
N THR A 16 8.99 17.61 17.85
CA THR A 16 7.62 17.12 18.10
C THR A 16 7.10 16.33 16.90
N ASN A 17 7.21 16.87 15.70
CA ASN A 17 6.79 16.20 14.45
C ASN A 17 7.57 14.91 14.20
N SER A 18 8.89 14.92 14.43
CA SER A 18 9.74 13.73 14.31
C SER A 18 9.34 12.65 15.31
N LYS A 19 9.00 13.02 16.56
CA LYS A 19 8.52 12.08 17.59
C LYS A 19 7.16 11.47 17.20
N TYR A 20 6.23 12.26 16.65
CA TYR A 20 4.95 11.76 16.13
C TYR A 20 5.16 10.71 15.04
N PHE A 21 5.95 11.04 14.02
CA PHE A 21 6.26 10.14 12.91
C PHE A 21 6.93 8.85 13.41
N LEU A 22 7.94 8.98 14.27
CA LEU A 22 8.66 7.84 14.83
C LEU A 22 7.74 6.92 15.65
N ASN A 23 6.89 7.51 16.49
CA ASN A 23 5.95 6.76 17.31
C ASN A 23 4.90 6.04 16.47
N ALA A 24 4.37 6.70 15.44
CA ALA A 24 3.41 6.11 14.52
C ALA A 24 4.04 4.95 13.73
N SER A 25 5.26 5.14 13.19
CA SER A 25 6.03 4.08 12.50
C SER A 25 6.32 2.89 13.42
N LYS A 26 6.66 3.12 14.68
CA LYS A 26 6.91 2.04 15.65
C LYS A 26 5.64 1.25 15.94
N ARG A 27 4.47 1.91 16.05
CA ARG A 27 3.19 1.23 16.25
C ARG A 27 2.81 0.39 15.03
N GLU A 28 2.94 0.95 13.83
CA GLU A 28 2.65 0.23 12.59
C GLU A 28 3.57 -0.99 12.42
N ASN A 29 4.88 -0.83 12.63
CA ASN A 29 5.84 -1.93 12.56
C ASN A 29 5.54 -3.02 13.59
N PHE A 30 5.17 -2.64 14.80
CA PHE A 30 4.79 -3.59 15.84
C PHE A 30 3.52 -4.34 15.45
N GLN A 31 2.48 -3.62 15.01
CA GLN A 31 1.21 -4.22 14.58
C GLN A 31 1.44 -5.21 13.43
N ARG A 32 2.22 -4.82 12.41
CA ARG A 32 2.51 -5.69 11.27
C ARG A 32 3.34 -6.91 11.69
N ASN A 33 4.36 -6.74 12.53
CA ASN A 33 5.16 -7.86 13.00
C ASN A 33 4.37 -8.80 13.93
N TYR A 34 3.32 -8.31 14.59
CA TYR A 34 2.45 -9.16 15.42
C TYR A 34 1.70 -10.23 14.62
N ILE A 35 1.60 -10.08 13.30
CA ILE A 35 1.09 -11.12 12.38
C ILE A 35 1.85 -12.44 12.56
N GLN A 36 3.14 -12.41 12.96
CA GLN A 36 3.94 -13.62 13.23
C GLN A 36 3.32 -14.54 14.27
N GLU A 37 2.52 -14.00 15.20
CA GLU A 37 1.83 -14.82 16.21
C GLU A 37 0.82 -15.79 15.57
N GLY A 38 0.21 -15.37 14.44
CA GLY A 38 -0.71 -16.22 13.65
C GLY A 38 -0.02 -17.26 12.75
N LEU A 39 1.31 -17.22 12.66
CA LEU A 39 2.08 -18.13 11.79
C LEU A 39 2.77 -19.28 12.55
N LYS A 40 2.42 -19.49 13.83
CA LYS A 40 3.06 -20.48 14.69
C LYS A 40 2.87 -21.92 14.18
N ASP A 41 1.68 -22.18 13.65
CA ASP A 41 1.28 -23.52 13.17
C ASP A 41 1.49 -23.71 11.64
N ALA A 42 2.04 -22.70 10.95
CA ALA A 42 2.34 -22.79 9.53
C ALA A 42 3.60 -23.61 9.28
N ASP A 43 3.59 -24.43 8.24
CA ASP A 43 4.74 -25.23 7.83
C ASP A 43 5.82 -24.36 7.16
N PRO A 44 7.11 -24.77 7.17
CA PRO A 44 8.21 -24.03 6.55
C PRO A 44 7.98 -23.66 5.08
N ASP A 45 7.32 -24.56 4.34
CA ASP A 45 7.03 -24.42 2.90
C ASP A 45 5.76 -23.61 2.61
N ASP A 46 4.95 -23.30 3.62
CA ASP A 46 3.76 -22.49 3.44
C ASP A 46 4.08 -21.10 2.89
N ILE A 47 3.26 -20.63 1.95
CA ILE A 47 3.40 -19.31 1.37
C ILE A 47 2.69 -18.28 2.25
N VAL A 48 3.47 -17.41 2.87
CA VAL A 48 2.98 -16.30 3.67
C VAL A 48 2.84 -15.07 2.79
N MET A 49 1.61 -14.54 2.69
CA MET A 49 1.31 -13.31 1.97
C MET A 49 1.00 -12.18 2.96
N ILE A 50 1.65 -11.05 2.78
CA ILE A 50 1.42 -9.84 3.57
C ILE A 50 0.78 -8.79 2.66
N SER A 51 -0.47 -8.42 2.98
CA SER A 51 -1.26 -7.41 2.29
C SER A 51 -1.79 -6.38 3.28
N ASP A 52 -1.93 -5.14 2.83
CA ASP A 52 -2.77 -4.18 3.53
C ASP A 52 -4.25 -4.46 3.21
N LEU A 53 -5.18 -3.94 4.02
CA LEU A 53 -6.60 -4.29 3.94
C LEU A 53 -7.26 -3.96 2.58
N ASP A 54 -6.73 -2.96 1.89
CA ASP A 54 -7.21 -2.48 0.59
C ASP A 54 -6.43 -3.08 -0.61
N GLU A 55 -5.56 -4.04 -0.36
CA GLU A 55 -4.80 -4.78 -1.36
C GLU A 55 -5.35 -6.21 -1.51
N ILE A 56 -5.84 -6.54 -2.69
CA ILE A 56 -6.42 -7.86 -3.00
C ILE A 56 -5.54 -8.56 -4.04
N PRO A 57 -4.75 -9.58 -3.67
CA PRO A 57 -3.95 -10.33 -4.63
C PRO A 57 -4.84 -11.19 -5.55
N ASN A 58 -4.50 -11.26 -6.82
CA ASN A 58 -5.13 -12.19 -7.76
C ASN A 58 -4.45 -13.55 -7.65
N LEU A 59 -5.15 -14.51 -7.08
CA LEU A 59 -4.64 -15.87 -6.85
C LEU A 59 -5.07 -16.87 -7.94
N GLU A 60 -5.96 -16.47 -8.86
CA GLU A 60 -6.61 -17.40 -9.80
C GLU A 60 -5.69 -17.90 -10.92
N GLN A 61 -4.64 -17.15 -11.26
CA GLN A 61 -3.84 -17.39 -12.47
C GLN A 61 -2.45 -17.98 -12.18
N ASN A 62 -2.12 -18.23 -10.91
CA ASN A 62 -0.77 -18.64 -10.55
C ASN A 62 -0.78 -19.88 -9.65
N ASN A 63 -0.06 -20.89 -10.06
CA ASN A 63 0.32 -21.98 -9.15
C ASN A 63 1.56 -21.53 -8.36
N PHE A 64 1.35 -20.99 -7.18
CA PHE A 64 2.42 -20.45 -6.34
C PHE A 64 3.39 -21.51 -5.84
N SER A 65 2.97 -22.79 -5.84
CA SER A 65 3.84 -23.93 -5.48
C SER A 65 5.00 -24.11 -6.44
N ASP A 66 4.81 -23.72 -7.71
CA ASP A 66 5.82 -23.87 -8.76
C ASP A 66 6.82 -22.72 -8.82
N ILE A 67 6.57 -21.65 -8.04
CA ILE A 67 7.47 -20.52 -7.99
C ILE A 67 8.66 -20.85 -7.07
N SER A 68 9.82 -21.02 -7.67
CA SER A 68 11.08 -21.29 -6.97
C SER A 68 11.75 -20.04 -6.36
N ASN A 69 11.32 -18.85 -6.78
CA ASN A 69 11.90 -17.62 -6.29
C ASN A 69 11.67 -17.42 -4.80
N LYS A 70 12.67 -16.83 -4.13
CA LYS A 70 12.61 -16.54 -2.69
C LYS A 70 11.49 -15.57 -2.32
N LEU A 71 11.19 -14.62 -3.19
CA LEU A 71 10.21 -13.56 -2.97
C LEU A 71 9.23 -13.49 -4.13
N ILE A 72 7.97 -13.19 -3.84
CA ILE A 72 6.89 -13.05 -4.82
C ILE A 72 6.21 -11.70 -4.58
N PHE A 73 6.19 -10.85 -5.60
CA PHE A 73 5.59 -9.52 -5.55
C PHE A 73 4.46 -9.38 -6.54
N PHE A 74 3.33 -8.90 -6.07
CA PHE A 74 2.12 -8.74 -6.86
C PHE A 74 2.04 -7.33 -7.42
N LYS A 75 2.05 -7.21 -8.77
CA LYS A 75 1.76 -5.97 -9.47
C LYS A 75 0.26 -5.79 -9.52
N GLN A 76 -0.26 -4.86 -8.75
CA GLN A 76 -1.68 -4.61 -8.59
C GLN A 76 -2.09 -3.35 -9.34
N LYS A 77 -3.28 -3.38 -9.94
CA LYS A 77 -3.93 -2.21 -10.53
C LYS A 77 -4.39 -1.29 -9.41
N LEU A 78 -4.18 0.01 -9.56
CA LEU A 78 -4.52 1.00 -8.54
C LEU A 78 -5.83 1.70 -8.89
N PHE A 79 -6.81 1.62 -7.99
CA PHE A 79 -8.12 2.26 -8.10
C PHE A 79 -8.33 3.25 -6.96
N TYR A 80 -9.07 4.33 -7.26
CA TYR A 80 -9.41 5.37 -6.30
C TYR A 80 -10.91 5.58 -6.21
N TYR A 81 -11.44 5.80 -5.02
CA TYR A 81 -12.81 6.21 -4.68
C TYR A 81 -13.92 5.24 -5.08
N LYS A 82 -13.81 4.66 -6.26
CA LYS A 82 -14.75 3.71 -6.88
C LYS A 82 -14.00 2.46 -7.30
N PHE A 83 -14.72 1.35 -7.42
CA PHE A 83 -14.11 0.07 -7.83
C PHE A 83 -13.52 0.12 -9.24
N ASN A 84 -14.04 0.98 -10.11
CA ASN A 84 -13.62 1.05 -11.50
C ASN A 84 -13.00 2.40 -11.93
N LEU A 85 -12.62 3.26 -10.98
CA LEU A 85 -11.79 4.44 -11.28
C LEU A 85 -10.31 4.11 -11.10
N LYS A 86 -9.60 3.89 -12.19
CA LYS A 86 -8.22 3.38 -12.24
C LYS A 86 -7.21 4.49 -12.52
N LEU A 87 -6.06 4.44 -11.86
CA LEU A 87 -4.86 5.20 -12.21
C LEU A 87 -3.97 4.31 -13.10
N ASP A 88 -3.98 4.56 -14.42
CA ASP A 88 -3.29 3.70 -15.39
C ASP A 88 -1.78 3.84 -15.38
N SER A 89 -1.27 5.00 -15.04
CA SER A 89 0.18 5.31 -15.05
C SER A 89 0.96 4.67 -13.91
N PHE A 90 0.29 4.03 -12.95
CA PHE A 90 0.94 3.54 -11.73
C PHE A 90 0.58 2.09 -11.43
N GLU A 91 1.59 1.23 -11.31
CA GLU A 91 1.46 -0.13 -10.80
C GLU A 91 1.81 -0.14 -9.30
N TRP A 92 0.93 -0.69 -8.49
CA TRP A 92 1.16 -0.83 -7.05
C TRP A 92 1.76 -2.19 -6.71
N PHE A 93 2.86 -2.22 -5.97
CA PHE A 93 3.46 -3.43 -5.43
C PHE A 93 3.05 -3.62 -3.97
N GLY A 94 1.78 -3.90 -3.75
CA GLY A 94 1.19 -4.00 -2.43
C GLY A 94 1.48 -5.33 -1.78
N THR A 95 0.77 -6.36 -2.18
CA THR A 95 0.95 -7.71 -1.64
C THR A 95 2.33 -8.25 -1.97
N LYS A 96 3.01 -8.76 -0.95
CA LYS A 96 4.30 -9.45 -1.08
C LYS A 96 4.23 -10.78 -0.36
N ALA A 97 4.87 -11.80 -0.92
CA ALA A 97 4.87 -13.13 -0.36
C ALA A 97 6.26 -13.77 -0.37
N CYS A 98 6.44 -14.75 0.50
CA CYS A 98 7.57 -15.67 0.51
C CYS A 98 7.17 -16.97 1.22
N ARG A 99 8.00 -18.02 1.13
CA ARG A 99 7.84 -19.20 2.01
C ARG A 99 8.11 -18.77 3.45
N LYS A 100 7.46 -19.45 4.40
CA LYS A 100 7.59 -19.11 5.83
C LYS A 100 9.04 -19.19 6.31
N ASP A 101 9.81 -20.17 5.86
CA ASP A 101 11.23 -20.35 6.21
C ASP A 101 12.11 -19.18 5.73
N ASN A 102 11.69 -18.45 4.69
CA ASN A 102 12.35 -17.25 4.18
C ASN A 102 11.86 -15.94 4.85
N LEU A 103 10.80 -15.99 5.66
CA LEU A 103 10.20 -14.81 6.27
C LEU A 103 11.00 -14.36 7.50
N LEU A 104 11.76 -13.27 7.39
CA LEU A 104 12.44 -12.69 8.55
C LEU A 104 11.46 -11.97 9.48
N SER A 105 10.55 -11.18 8.93
CA SER A 105 9.38 -10.62 9.63
C SER A 105 8.39 -10.05 8.61
N PRO A 106 7.10 -9.90 8.96
CA PRO A 106 6.11 -9.25 8.10
C PRO A 106 6.51 -7.84 7.66
N GLN A 107 7.05 -7.03 8.57
CA GLN A 107 7.52 -5.67 8.24
C GLN A 107 8.75 -5.69 7.33
N TRP A 108 9.69 -6.62 7.52
CA TRP A 108 10.83 -6.79 6.60
C TRP A 108 10.34 -7.06 5.17
N LEU A 109 9.39 -7.98 5.00
CA LEU A 109 8.85 -8.32 3.67
C LEU A 109 8.23 -7.09 2.98
N ARG A 110 7.48 -6.28 3.73
CA ARG A 110 6.91 -5.01 3.21
C ARG A 110 7.98 -3.99 2.83
N ASN A 111 9.09 -3.93 3.55
CA ASN A 111 10.18 -2.96 3.33
C ASN A 111 11.08 -3.32 2.13
N ILE A 112 10.99 -4.55 1.60
CA ILE A 112 11.78 -4.93 0.44
C ILE A 112 11.35 -4.08 -0.76
N LYS A 113 12.35 -3.53 -1.47
CA LYS A 113 12.11 -2.67 -2.63
C LYS A 113 11.61 -3.47 -3.83
N ASP A 114 10.60 -2.97 -4.48
CA ASP A 114 9.92 -3.50 -5.66
C ASP A 114 10.70 -3.23 -6.97
N LYS A 115 12.00 -3.41 -6.93
CA LYS A 115 12.90 -3.07 -8.02
C LYS A 115 13.73 -4.27 -8.43
N LYS A 116 13.78 -4.53 -9.76
CA LYS A 116 14.72 -5.50 -10.32
C LYS A 116 16.13 -4.94 -10.28
N TYR A 117 17.06 -5.70 -9.70
CA TYR A 117 18.48 -5.35 -9.67
C TYR A 117 19.24 -6.28 -10.61
N PRO A 118 20.15 -5.74 -11.45
CA PRO A 118 21.02 -6.55 -12.27
C PRO A 118 21.95 -7.42 -11.42
N PHE A 119 22.37 -8.57 -11.94
CA PHE A 119 23.17 -9.55 -11.18
C PHE A 119 24.54 -9.03 -10.72
N TRP A 120 25.10 -8.02 -11.40
CA TRP A 120 26.39 -7.39 -11.02
C TRP A 120 26.28 -6.40 -9.85
N ARG A 121 25.10 -6.12 -9.34
CA ARG A 121 24.90 -5.22 -8.20
C ARG A 121 25.24 -5.92 -6.89
N LEU A 122 26.53 -5.93 -6.52
CA LEU A 122 27.03 -6.61 -5.32
C LEU A 122 26.46 -6.04 -4.00
N ASP A 123 26.02 -4.78 -4.02
CA ASP A 123 25.37 -4.16 -2.86
C ASP A 123 24.06 -4.86 -2.44
N THR A 124 23.45 -5.63 -3.34
CA THR A 124 22.25 -6.43 -3.02
C THR A 124 22.56 -7.59 -2.07
N LEU A 125 23.77 -8.13 -2.10
CA LEU A 125 24.18 -9.24 -1.24
C LEU A 125 24.22 -8.86 0.26
N PHE A 126 24.47 -7.60 0.54
CA PHE A 126 24.58 -7.07 1.91
C PHE A 126 23.36 -6.24 2.32
N SER A 127 22.37 -6.09 1.44
CA SER A 127 21.20 -5.28 1.70
C SER A 127 20.09 -6.09 2.37
N LYS A 128 19.41 -5.47 3.36
CA LYS A 128 18.21 -6.04 3.98
C LYS A 128 16.92 -5.71 3.19
N THR A 129 16.98 -4.86 2.18
CA THR A 129 15.81 -4.37 1.44
C THR A 129 15.93 -4.47 -0.08
N LYS A 130 17.07 -4.89 -0.60
CA LYS A 130 17.30 -5.05 -2.04
C LYS A 130 17.59 -6.52 -2.32
N TYR A 131 16.78 -7.13 -3.14
CA TYR A 131 16.91 -8.53 -3.52
C TYR A 131 16.87 -8.67 -5.03
N GLN A 132 17.52 -9.70 -5.57
CA GLN A 132 17.52 -10.04 -7.01
C GLN A 132 16.51 -11.15 -7.30
N ASP A 133 16.36 -12.08 -6.37
CA ASP A 133 15.50 -13.26 -6.51
C ASP A 133 14.04 -12.93 -6.14
N ILE A 134 13.39 -12.19 -7.05
CA ILE A 134 11.99 -11.75 -6.91
C ILE A 134 11.22 -12.19 -8.16
N HIS A 135 10.15 -12.96 -7.97
CA HIS A 135 9.15 -13.21 -8.98
C HIS A 135 8.09 -12.10 -8.95
N PHE A 136 7.88 -11.42 -10.09
CA PHE A 136 6.86 -10.40 -10.23
C PHE A 136 5.62 -10.98 -10.93
N VAL A 137 4.54 -11.14 -10.18
CA VAL A 137 3.25 -11.59 -10.69
C VAL A 137 2.60 -10.44 -11.46
N THR A 138 2.56 -10.53 -12.78
CA THR A 138 1.81 -9.59 -13.63
C THR A 138 0.30 -9.84 -13.47
N ASN A 139 -0.53 -8.79 -13.60
CA ASN A 139 -1.96 -8.89 -13.26
C ASN A 139 -2.19 -9.44 -11.83
N GLY A 140 -1.35 -8.97 -10.89
CA GLY A 140 -1.25 -9.48 -9.53
C GLY A 140 -2.42 -9.06 -8.62
N GLY A 141 -3.43 -8.37 -9.13
CA GLY A 141 -4.62 -8.02 -8.35
C GLY A 141 -4.95 -6.54 -8.34
N TRP A 142 -5.54 -6.09 -7.25
CA TRP A 142 -6.19 -4.79 -7.11
C TRP A 142 -5.77 -4.10 -5.81
N HIS A 143 -5.55 -2.78 -5.89
CA HIS A 143 -5.45 -1.92 -4.73
C HIS A 143 -6.54 -0.86 -4.80
N PHE A 144 -7.47 -0.88 -3.85
CA PHE A 144 -8.62 0.02 -3.79
C PHE A 144 -8.39 1.15 -2.80
N SER A 145 -7.67 2.18 -3.24
CA SER A 145 -7.34 3.32 -2.41
C SER A 145 -8.54 4.26 -2.22
N TYR A 146 -8.73 4.74 -1.00
CA TYR A 146 -9.77 5.73 -0.68
C TYR A 146 -11.19 5.37 -1.14
N LEU A 147 -11.57 4.10 -1.10
CA LEU A 147 -12.94 3.64 -1.35
C LEU A 147 -13.86 4.08 -0.21
N LYS A 148 -14.13 5.39 -0.12
CA LYS A 148 -14.80 6.09 0.97
C LYS A 148 -15.48 7.37 0.48
N THR A 149 -16.41 7.90 1.29
CA THR A 149 -16.97 9.24 1.07
C THR A 149 -15.91 10.33 1.34
N ALA A 150 -16.07 11.51 0.75
CA ALA A 150 -15.14 12.64 0.94
C ALA A 150 -14.87 12.94 2.41
N LYS A 151 -15.91 12.95 3.25
CA LYS A 151 -15.82 13.13 4.70
C LYS A 151 -14.93 12.08 5.37
N ASN A 152 -15.08 10.82 5.00
CA ASN A 152 -14.29 9.73 5.57
C ASN A 152 -12.85 9.70 5.03
N ILE A 153 -12.64 10.21 3.82
CA ILE A 153 -11.29 10.43 3.26
C ILE A 153 -10.56 11.50 4.07
N GLU A 154 -11.20 12.64 4.32
CA GLU A 154 -10.63 13.70 5.15
C GLU A 154 -10.26 13.19 6.55
N LYS A 155 -11.17 12.45 7.19
CA LYS A 155 -10.87 11.81 8.48
C LYS A 155 -9.66 10.89 8.40
N LYS A 156 -9.50 10.10 7.32
CA LYS A 156 -8.31 9.26 7.11
C LYS A 156 -7.06 10.13 6.97
N LEU A 157 -7.10 11.19 6.16
CA LEU A 157 -5.95 12.08 5.90
C LEU A 157 -5.47 12.81 7.16
N THR A 158 -6.37 13.15 8.08
CA THR A 158 -6.03 13.80 9.36
C THR A 158 -5.60 12.82 10.46
N SER A 159 -5.71 11.51 10.25
CA SER A 159 -5.44 10.48 11.29
C SER A 159 -4.36 9.46 10.94
N TYR A 160 -3.84 9.42 9.71
CA TYR A 160 -2.85 8.42 9.29
C TYR A 160 -1.39 8.88 9.55
N LEU A 161 -0.43 8.01 9.27
CA LEU A 161 1.00 8.24 9.57
C LEU A 161 1.54 9.56 9.03
N HIS A 162 1.14 9.96 7.81
CA HIS A 162 1.60 11.19 7.15
C HIS A 162 0.61 12.36 7.28
N HIS A 163 -0.29 12.35 8.28
CA HIS A 163 -1.29 13.42 8.45
C HIS A 163 -0.67 14.82 8.53
N ARG A 164 0.57 14.94 9.02
CA ARG A 164 1.26 16.24 9.14
C ARG A 164 1.52 16.91 7.79
N GLU A 165 1.76 16.13 6.71
CA GLU A 165 1.86 16.70 5.36
C GLU A 165 0.52 17.32 4.93
N TYR A 166 -0.58 16.65 5.25
CA TYR A 166 -1.92 17.15 4.97
C TYR A 166 -2.31 18.36 5.84
N ASP A 167 -1.90 18.36 7.11
CA ASP A 167 -2.19 19.44 8.04
C ASP A 167 -1.58 20.80 7.63
N LEU A 168 -0.51 20.78 6.80
CA LEU A 168 0.11 22.01 6.28
C LEU A 168 -0.78 22.74 5.26
N GLU A 169 -1.45 21.99 4.38
CA GLU A 169 -2.33 22.51 3.33
C GLU A 169 -3.57 21.63 3.17
N PRO A 170 -4.51 21.65 4.14
CA PRO A 170 -5.67 20.80 4.11
C PRO A 170 -6.64 21.24 3.00
N ILE A 171 -6.96 20.30 2.10
CA ILE A 171 -7.92 20.57 1.01
C ILE A 171 -9.38 20.53 1.49
N GLY A 172 -9.65 19.91 2.63
CA GLY A 172 -10.97 19.80 3.25
C GLY A 172 -11.95 18.90 2.48
N GLU A 173 -13.09 18.57 3.11
CA GLU A 173 -14.11 17.70 2.51
C GLU A 173 -14.58 18.20 1.13
N LYS A 174 -14.80 19.51 0.99
CA LYS A 174 -15.26 20.11 -0.28
C LYS A 174 -14.20 19.96 -1.39
N GLY A 175 -12.93 20.15 -1.05
CA GLY A 175 -11.83 19.96 -1.99
C GLY A 175 -11.69 18.50 -2.42
N ILE A 176 -11.79 17.57 -1.48
CA ILE A 176 -11.80 16.13 -1.76
C ILE A 176 -12.99 15.75 -2.67
N GLN A 177 -14.20 16.27 -2.36
CA GLN A 177 -15.37 16.03 -3.21
C GLN A 177 -15.16 16.53 -4.64
N LYS A 178 -14.54 17.71 -4.80
CA LYS A 178 -14.18 18.24 -6.13
C LYS A 178 -13.19 17.33 -6.86
N MET A 179 -12.19 16.78 -6.16
CA MET A 179 -11.25 15.82 -6.76
C MET A 179 -11.96 14.53 -7.22
N ILE A 180 -12.86 13.99 -6.41
CA ILE A 180 -13.67 12.81 -6.78
C ILE A 180 -14.47 13.12 -8.05
N THR A 181 -15.20 14.24 -8.08
CA THR A 181 -16.02 14.66 -9.23
C THR A 181 -15.19 14.87 -10.50
N ASN A 182 -14.00 15.40 -10.36
CA ASN A 182 -13.08 15.66 -11.48
C ASN A 182 -12.19 14.44 -11.80
N LYS A 183 -12.44 13.28 -11.19
CA LYS A 183 -11.65 12.05 -11.38
C LYS A 183 -10.14 12.27 -11.19
N LYS A 184 -9.76 13.02 -10.15
CA LYS A 184 -8.37 13.29 -9.79
C LYS A 184 -8.02 12.55 -8.50
N PRO A 185 -6.87 11.84 -8.42
CA PRO A 185 -6.46 11.21 -7.17
C PRO A 185 -6.18 12.27 -6.11
N VAL A 186 -6.59 12.01 -4.86
CA VAL A 186 -6.31 12.93 -3.75
C VAL A 186 -4.81 13.03 -3.44
N TYR A 187 -4.04 12.03 -3.86
CA TYR A 187 -2.60 11.97 -3.63
C TYR A 187 -1.87 11.67 -4.93
N ASN A 188 -0.98 12.57 -5.34
CA ASN A 188 -0.16 12.39 -6.53
C ASN A 188 1.09 11.57 -6.20
N LEU A 189 1.10 10.31 -6.64
CA LEU A 189 2.21 9.37 -6.39
C LEU A 189 3.46 9.67 -7.23
N ASN A 190 3.33 10.48 -8.29
CA ASN A 190 4.42 10.80 -9.22
C ASN A 190 5.21 12.06 -8.81
N VAL A 191 4.81 12.73 -7.73
CA VAL A 191 5.46 13.97 -7.27
C VAL A 191 6.61 13.66 -6.32
N ASP A 192 7.75 14.31 -6.55
CA ASP A 192 8.88 14.31 -5.62
C ASP A 192 8.45 14.88 -4.25
N SER A 193 9.07 14.37 -3.17
CA SER A 193 8.77 14.73 -1.78
C SER A 193 8.83 16.23 -1.45
N LYS A 194 9.39 17.04 -2.35
CA LYS A 194 9.52 18.50 -2.21
C LYS A 194 8.34 19.31 -2.78
N LYS A 195 7.38 18.67 -3.47
CA LYS A 195 6.21 19.31 -4.07
C LYS A 195 4.94 18.93 -3.33
N ASN A 196 3.92 19.76 -3.46
CA ASN A 196 2.59 19.44 -2.93
C ASN A 196 2.07 18.16 -3.59
N LYS A 197 1.82 17.14 -2.77
CA LYS A 197 1.33 15.82 -3.22
C LYS A 197 -0.19 15.78 -3.39
N PHE A 198 -0.89 16.84 -2.98
CA PHE A 198 -2.35 16.96 -3.04
C PHE A 198 -2.80 17.84 -4.22
N ASP A 199 -2.03 17.89 -5.31
CA ASP A 199 -2.32 18.69 -6.52
C ASP A 199 -3.23 17.99 -7.53
N GLY A 200 -3.68 16.75 -7.24
CA GLY A 200 -4.61 15.98 -8.05
C GLY A 200 -3.99 15.16 -9.19
N GLY A 201 -2.73 15.34 -9.53
CA GLY A 201 -2.02 14.51 -10.49
C GLY A 201 -2.76 14.19 -11.80
N GLU A 202 -2.55 12.99 -12.34
CA GLU A 202 -3.17 12.46 -13.55
C GLU A 202 -4.66 12.14 -13.34
N GLU A 203 -5.45 12.22 -14.42
CA GLU A 203 -6.88 11.89 -14.38
C GLU A 203 -7.11 10.37 -14.32
N LEU A 204 -8.01 9.96 -13.42
CA LEU A 204 -8.43 8.58 -13.28
C LEU A 204 -9.29 8.16 -14.48
N GLN A 205 -9.07 6.97 -15.00
CA GLN A 205 -9.83 6.41 -16.13
C GLN A 205 -10.91 5.45 -15.63
N VAL A 206 -12.05 5.45 -16.29
CA VAL A 206 -13.11 4.48 -16.00
C VAL A 206 -12.73 3.15 -16.65
N ALA A 207 -12.38 2.17 -15.83
CA ALA A 207 -12.06 0.83 -16.27
C ALA A 207 -13.32 0.00 -16.54
N SER A 208 -13.21 -1.00 -17.43
CA SER A 208 -14.26 -2.00 -17.61
C SER A 208 -14.49 -2.79 -16.31
N THR A 209 -15.74 -3.14 -16.05
CA THR A 209 -16.10 -4.04 -14.94
C THR A 209 -15.45 -5.43 -15.06
N ASP A 210 -15.04 -5.84 -16.27
CA ASP A 210 -14.31 -7.09 -16.50
C ASP A 210 -12.94 -7.10 -15.85
N GLU A 211 -12.38 -5.92 -15.58
CA GLU A 211 -11.09 -5.80 -14.89
C GLU A 211 -11.18 -5.98 -13.37
N LEU A 212 -12.37 -6.07 -12.81
CA LEU A 212 -12.60 -6.16 -11.37
C LEU A 212 -12.46 -7.59 -10.82
N PRO A 213 -12.29 -7.76 -9.50
CA PRO A 213 -12.35 -9.08 -8.88
C PRO A 213 -13.66 -9.80 -9.18
N ASN A 214 -13.61 -11.12 -9.35
CA ASN A 214 -14.79 -11.93 -9.70
C ASN A 214 -15.96 -11.72 -8.73
N TYR A 215 -15.68 -11.56 -7.44
CA TYR A 215 -16.73 -11.29 -6.46
C TYR A 215 -17.47 -9.97 -6.75
N ILE A 216 -16.77 -8.91 -7.14
CA ILE A 216 -17.40 -7.62 -7.49
C ILE A 216 -18.19 -7.77 -8.78
N LYS A 217 -17.62 -8.42 -9.80
CA LYS A 217 -18.31 -8.68 -11.08
C LYS A 217 -19.63 -9.44 -10.89
N SER A 218 -19.65 -10.40 -10.00
CA SER A 218 -20.85 -11.19 -9.71
C SER A 218 -21.88 -10.46 -8.83
N ASN A 219 -21.54 -9.27 -8.32
CA ASN A 219 -22.38 -8.52 -7.38
C ASN A 219 -22.48 -7.03 -7.73
N LEU A 220 -22.48 -6.67 -9.03
CA LEU A 220 -22.48 -5.28 -9.49
C LEU A 220 -23.65 -4.47 -8.92
N ASP A 221 -24.85 -5.06 -8.88
CA ASP A 221 -26.04 -4.39 -8.33
C ASP A 221 -25.86 -3.99 -6.86
N LYS A 222 -25.19 -4.82 -6.08
CA LYS A 222 -24.87 -4.52 -4.66
C LYS A 222 -23.91 -3.35 -4.52
N TYR A 223 -23.03 -3.17 -5.50
CA TYR A 223 -21.95 -2.17 -5.47
C TYR A 223 -22.15 -1.01 -6.45
N LYS A 224 -23.35 -0.85 -7.02
CA LYS A 224 -23.64 0.19 -8.01
C LYS A 224 -23.26 1.60 -7.59
N ASP A 225 -23.43 1.95 -6.31
CA ASP A 225 -23.08 3.27 -5.77
C ASP A 225 -21.56 3.48 -5.68
N TRP A 226 -20.78 2.40 -5.81
CA TRP A 226 -19.33 2.37 -5.82
C TRP A 226 -18.72 2.12 -7.20
N LEU A 227 -19.51 2.24 -8.24
CA LEU A 227 -19.11 2.22 -9.64
C LEU A 227 -19.32 3.59 -10.27
N GLU A 228 -18.53 3.88 -11.32
CA GLU A 228 -18.70 5.06 -12.17
C GLU A 228 -19.47 4.71 -13.42
#